data_9f57ecb05a38685eda5527ff81c64861
#
_entry.id   9f57ecb05a38685eda5527ff81c64861
#
_cell.length_a   1.000
_cell.length_b   1.000
_cell.length_c   1.000
_cell.angle_alpha   90.00
_cell.angle_beta   90.00
_cell.angle_gamma   90.00
#
_symmetry.space_group_name_H-M   'P 1'
#
loop_
_entity.id
_entity.type
_entity.pdbx_description
1 polymer ?
#
loop_
_entity_poly.entity_id
_entity_poly.type
_entity_poly.pdbx_seq_one_letter_code
_entity_poly.pdbx_strand_id
1 'polypeptide(L)'
;MPLITKSTYPGSPWYQYNGHLQTIIPTTFRRVKDIYYERERLELPDGDFLDLDWIDSGSRDLVILSHGLEGSSDRTYVKGMARFFHKQHWDVLAWNCRSCSGELNRNFKLYYHGDTEDISQVIDHVLAQKNYKRIVLIGFSMGGNITLKYVGTRGKALPEPISHAIAFSTPCDLKACTEVVESNKNRFYHNYFLNNLKAKIR
;
A
#
# COMPACT_ATOMS: atom_id res chain seq x y z
N MET A 1 16.98 -11.06 -12.88
CA MET A 1 16.99 -10.19 -11.68
C MET A 1 18.14 -10.63 -10.79
N PRO A 2 18.97 -9.72 -10.27
CA PRO A 2 20.03 -10.11 -9.36
C PRO A 2 19.42 -10.58 -8.03
N LEU A 3 19.82 -11.77 -7.58
CA LEU A 3 19.52 -12.27 -6.25
C LEU A 3 20.55 -11.67 -5.28
N ILE A 4 20.12 -10.89 -4.31
CA ILE A 4 21.02 -10.37 -3.27
C ILE A 4 21.18 -11.45 -2.21
N THR A 5 22.33 -12.12 -2.21
CA THR A 5 22.68 -13.21 -1.29
C THR A 5 23.25 -12.72 0.04
N LYS A 6 23.79 -11.49 0.06
CA LYS A 6 24.28 -10.85 1.28
C LYS A 6 23.53 -9.55 1.53
N SER A 7 22.76 -9.51 2.61
CA SER A 7 22.08 -8.30 3.04
C SER A 7 23.03 -7.43 3.88
N THR A 8 22.99 -6.12 3.67
CA THR A 8 23.62 -5.13 4.56
C THR A 8 22.71 -4.74 5.72
N TYR A 9 21.50 -5.31 5.78
CA TYR A 9 20.57 -5.06 6.87
C TYR A 9 21.13 -5.62 8.19
N PRO A 10 21.26 -4.79 9.24
CA PRO A 10 21.89 -5.20 10.50
C PRO A 10 21.04 -6.14 11.35
N GLY A 11 19.85 -6.51 10.86
CA GLY A 11 18.90 -7.32 11.60
C GLY A 11 17.91 -6.50 12.41
N SER A 12 16.96 -7.20 13.02
CA SER A 12 16.01 -6.58 13.94
C SER A 12 16.67 -6.27 15.29
N PRO A 13 16.20 -5.23 16.02
CA PRO A 13 16.63 -5.00 17.39
C PRO A 13 16.45 -6.24 18.27
N TRP A 14 17.31 -6.41 19.26
CA TRP A 14 17.32 -7.59 20.14
C TRP A 14 15.97 -7.89 20.79
N TYR A 15 15.19 -6.86 21.11
CA TYR A 15 13.84 -7.00 21.71
C TYR A 15 12.76 -7.42 20.71
N GLN A 16 13.08 -7.52 19.41
CA GLN A 16 12.22 -8.01 18.34
C GLN A 16 12.71 -9.37 17.84
N TYR A 17 12.98 -10.31 18.75
CA TYR A 17 13.62 -11.58 18.46
C TYR A 17 12.73 -12.60 17.73
N ASN A 18 11.44 -12.33 17.56
CA ASN A 18 10.51 -13.19 16.81
C ASN A 18 9.55 -12.38 15.93
N GLY A 19 8.91 -13.06 14.96
CA GLY A 19 8.02 -12.43 13.98
C GLY A 19 6.82 -11.70 14.61
N HIS A 20 6.28 -12.20 15.72
CA HIS A 20 5.16 -11.53 16.41
C HIS A 20 5.58 -10.17 16.98
N LEU A 21 6.71 -10.12 17.66
CA LEU A 21 7.24 -8.85 18.20
C LEU A 21 7.64 -7.88 17.09
N GLN A 22 8.22 -8.39 15.99
CA GLN A 22 8.54 -7.59 14.80
C GLN A 22 7.31 -7.00 14.12
N THR A 23 6.15 -7.62 14.28
CA THR A 23 4.87 -7.13 13.76
C THR A 23 4.19 -6.20 14.75
N ILE A 24 4.03 -6.62 16.01
CA ILE A 24 3.21 -5.92 17.01
C ILE A 24 3.90 -4.65 17.50
N ILE A 25 5.18 -4.69 17.83
CA ILE A 25 5.90 -3.54 18.41
C ILE A 25 5.88 -2.33 17.46
N PRO A 26 6.29 -2.45 16.18
CA PRO A 26 6.22 -1.31 15.27
C PRO A 26 4.80 -0.82 15.01
N THR A 27 3.83 -1.72 14.95
CA THR A 27 2.44 -1.34 14.71
C THR A 27 1.85 -0.56 15.88
N THR A 28 2.19 -0.94 17.11
CA THR A 28 1.61 -0.35 18.33
C THR A 28 2.37 0.89 18.81
N PHE A 29 3.69 0.84 18.83
CA PHE A 29 4.52 1.85 19.50
C PHE A 29 5.20 2.83 18.55
N ARG A 30 5.43 2.45 17.28
CA ARG A 30 6.06 3.36 16.33
C ARG A 30 5.12 4.54 16.04
N ARG A 31 5.64 5.73 16.16
CA ARG A 31 4.98 6.97 15.75
C ARG A 31 5.79 7.61 14.62
N VAL A 32 5.12 7.93 13.53
CA VAL A 32 5.71 8.72 12.44
C VAL A 32 5.12 10.12 12.56
N LYS A 33 5.96 11.06 12.97
CA LYS A 33 5.61 12.47 13.13
C LYS A 33 5.94 13.24 11.84
N ASP A 34 5.42 14.44 11.74
CA ASP A 34 5.73 15.42 10.69
C ASP A 34 5.33 14.93 9.27
N ILE A 35 4.24 14.18 9.20
CA ILE A 35 3.59 13.80 7.95
C ILE A 35 2.12 14.17 8.05
N TYR A 36 1.73 15.13 7.22
CA TYR A 36 0.39 15.66 7.05
C TYR A 36 -0.02 15.47 5.61
N TYR A 37 -1.16 14.85 5.39
CA TYR A 37 -1.70 14.63 4.08
C TYR A 37 -2.77 15.68 3.74
N GLU A 38 -2.78 16.10 2.50
CA GLU A 38 -3.92 16.77 1.89
C GLU A 38 -4.76 15.71 1.18
N ARG A 39 -6.00 15.55 1.61
CA ARG A 39 -6.91 14.53 1.06
C ARG A 39 -7.67 15.07 -0.13
N GLU A 40 -7.59 14.34 -1.23
CA GLU A 40 -8.39 14.49 -2.42
C GLU A 40 -9.32 13.29 -2.55
N ARG A 41 -10.58 13.51 -2.97
CA ARG A 41 -11.50 12.42 -3.33
C ARG A 41 -11.56 12.28 -4.84
N LEU A 42 -11.18 11.12 -5.33
CA LEU A 42 -11.32 10.72 -6.71
C LEU A 42 -12.65 10.00 -6.90
N GLU A 43 -13.57 10.63 -7.61
CA GLU A 43 -14.83 9.99 -8.03
C GLU A 43 -14.56 8.99 -9.17
N LEU A 44 -15.10 7.80 -9.04
CA LEU A 44 -14.89 6.70 -9.98
C LEU A 44 -16.05 6.57 -10.97
N PRO A 45 -15.81 5.98 -12.16
CA PRO A 45 -16.87 5.78 -13.17
C PRO A 45 -18.04 4.90 -12.70
N ASP A 46 -17.83 4.06 -11.69
CA ASP A 46 -18.87 3.21 -11.10
C ASP A 46 -19.73 3.94 -10.04
N GLY A 47 -19.56 5.26 -9.88
CA GLY A 47 -20.25 6.09 -8.91
C GLY A 47 -19.71 6.00 -7.48
N ASP A 48 -18.62 5.30 -7.28
CA ASP A 48 -17.91 5.17 -6.02
C ASP A 48 -16.72 6.14 -5.95
N PHE A 49 -15.86 6.03 -4.93
CA PHE A 49 -14.73 6.93 -4.75
C PHE A 49 -13.50 6.24 -4.19
N LEU A 50 -12.35 6.89 -4.38
CA LEU A 50 -11.10 6.60 -3.67
C LEU A 50 -10.59 7.86 -3.01
N ASP A 51 -10.15 7.76 -1.76
CA ASP A 51 -9.49 8.87 -1.07
C ASP A 51 -7.97 8.79 -1.26
N LEU A 52 -7.43 9.85 -1.81
CA LEU A 52 -6.04 10.05 -2.19
C LEU A 52 -5.39 11.01 -1.19
N ASP A 53 -4.38 10.56 -0.48
CA ASP A 53 -3.68 11.33 0.53
C ASP A 53 -2.32 11.82 0.00
N TRP A 54 -2.22 13.10 -0.28
CA TRP A 54 -1.11 13.74 -0.95
C TRP A 54 -0.13 14.44 -0.01
N ILE A 55 1.15 14.45 -0.42
CA ILE A 55 2.15 15.42 0.03
C ILE A 55 2.77 16.01 -1.22
N ASP A 56 2.41 17.24 -1.53
CA ASP A 56 2.98 17.99 -2.66
C ASP A 56 4.26 18.70 -2.22
N SER A 57 5.35 18.41 -2.89
CA SER A 57 6.66 19.05 -2.72
C SER A 57 7.03 19.89 -3.95
N GLY A 58 6.13 20.05 -4.92
CA GLY A 58 6.38 20.69 -6.20
C GLY A 58 7.31 19.88 -7.10
N SER A 59 7.48 18.59 -6.85
CA SER A 59 8.42 17.72 -7.55
C SER A 59 7.89 17.25 -8.90
N ARG A 60 8.79 16.84 -9.77
CA ARG A 60 8.47 16.07 -10.97
C ARG A 60 8.68 14.57 -10.79
N ASP A 61 9.06 14.15 -9.60
CA ASP A 61 9.20 12.76 -9.17
C ASP A 61 8.11 12.42 -8.16
N LEU A 62 7.38 11.34 -8.36
CA LEU A 62 6.27 10.90 -7.53
C LEU A 62 6.49 9.47 -7.02
N VAL A 63 6.14 9.23 -5.77
CA VAL A 63 5.93 7.88 -5.26
C VAL A 63 4.45 7.64 -4.98
N ILE A 64 3.91 6.52 -5.49
CA ILE A 64 2.55 6.05 -5.21
C ILE A 64 2.65 4.87 -4.26
N LEU A 65 1.98 4.99 -3.10
CA LEU A 65 2.03 4.01 -2.01
C LEU A 65 0.70 3.25 -1.90
N SER A 66 0.78 1.93 -1.99
CA SER A 66 -0.36 1.01 -1.83
C SER A 66 -0.23 0.23 -0.51
N HIS A 67 -1.20 0.40 0.38
CA HIS A 67 -1.20 -0.26 1.69
C HIS A 67 -1.57 -1.75 1.61
N GLY A 68 -1.35 -2.49 2.70
CA GLY A 68 -1.75 -3.90 2.84
C GLY A 68 -3.20 -4.07 3.28
N LEU A 69 -3.63 -5.33 3.40
CA LEU A 69 -4.97 -5.73 3.82
C LEU A 69 -5.39 -5.01 5.11
N GLU A 70 -6.60 -4.40 5.11
CA GLU A 70 -7.14 -3.61 6.23
C GLU A 70 -6.20 -2.49 6.72
N GLY A 71 -5.35 -2.00 5.81
CA GLY A 71 -4.51 -0.83 6.02
C GLY A 71 -5.21 0.47 5.61
N SER A 72 -4.41 1.53 5.60
CA SER A 72 -4.73 2.86 5.07
C SER A 72 -3.43 3.64 4.89
N SER A 73 -3.51 4.84 4.31
CA SER A 73 -2.42 5.82 4.26
C SER A 73 -1.84 6.16 5.64
N ASP A 74 -2.67 6.05 6.70
CA ASP A 74 -2.30 6.36 8.08
C ASP A 74 -1.44 5.30 8.77
N ARG A 75 -1.28 4.11 8.17
CA ARG A 75 -0.45 3.07 8.78
C ARG A 75 1.01 3.52 8.88
N THR A 76 1.64 3.17 9.99
CA THR A 76 3.00 3.63 10.32
C THR A 76 4.05 3.28 9.27
N TYR A 77 3.88 2.17 8.55
CA TYR A 77 4.78 1.80 7.47
C TYR A 77 4.56 2.65 6.22
N VAL A 78 3.30 3.01 5.89
CA VAL A 78 2.98 3.92 4.78
C VAL A 78 3.50 5.32 5.10
N LYS A 79 3.15 5.88 6.27
CA LYS A 79 3.69 7.19 6.71
C LYS A 79 5.21 7.20 6.78
N GLY A 80 5.84 6.08 7.18
CA GLY A 80 7.29 5.96 7.21
C GLY A 80 7.91 6.08 5.82
N MET A 81 7.31 5.44 4.83
CA MET A 81 7.73 5.53 3.43
C MET A 81 7.44 6.92 2.85
N ALA A 82 6.26 7.47 3.11
CA ALA A 82 5.89 8.83 2.74
C ALA A 82 6.91 9.85 3.25
N ARG A 83 7.27 9.76 4.53
CA ARG A 83 8.29 10.63 5.14
C ARG A 83 9.66 10.47 4.48
N PHE A 84 10.05 9.26 4.14
CA PHE A 84 11.33 9.00 3.48
C PHE A 84 11.41 9.72 2.14
N PHE A 85 10.40 9.59 1.28
CA PHE A 85 10.38 10.22 -0.04
C PHE A 85 10.18 11.73 0.04
N HIS A 86 9.31 12.21 0.93
CA HIS A 86 9.11 13.65 1.14
C HIS A 86 10.42 14.35 1.56
N LYS A 87 11.23 13.73 2.41
CA LYS A 87 12.56 14.24 2.77
C LYS A 87 13.55 14.26 1.61
N GLN A 88 13.30 13.52 0.55
CA GLN A 88 14.06 13.55 -0.70
C GLN A 88 13.44 14.50 -1.74
N HIS A 89 12.52 15.36 -1.31
CA HIS A 89 11.79 16.30 -2.17
C HIS A 89 11.00 15.64 -3.30
N TRP A 90 10.40 14.47 -3.04
CA TRP A 90 9.44 13.81 -3.93
C TRP A 90 8.03 14.20 -3.54
N ASP A 91 7.13 14.27 -4.53
CA ASP A 91 5.71 14.20 -4.26
C ASP A 91 5.35 12.79 -3.79
N VAL A 92 4.37 12.71 -2.91
CA VAL A 92 3.89 11.43 -2.37
C VAL A 92 2.39 11.34 -2.53
N LEU A 93 1.92 10.21 -3.03
CA LEU A 93 0.53 9.83 -3.04
C LEU A 93 0.35 8.52 -2.30
N ALA A 94 -0.34 8.53 -1.17
CA ALA A 94 -0.80 7.33 -0.48
C ALA A 94 -2.30 7.18 -0.73
N TRP A 95 -2.69 6.25 -1.61
CA TRP A 95 -4.11 6.02 -1.90
C TRP A 95 -4.71 4.97 -0.97
N ASN A 96 -5.99 5.12 -0.69
CA ASN A 96 -6.72 4.19 0.16
C ASN A 96 -7.61 3.29 -0.68
N CYS A 97 -7.50 1.97 -0.50
CA CYS A 97 -8.45 1.02 -1.07
C CYS A 97 -9.86 1.32 -0.58
N ARG A 98 -10.86 0.87 -1.32
CA ARG A 98 -12.28 1.08 -0.99
C ARG A 98 -12.56 0.74 0.47
N SER A 99 -13.29 1.60 1.16
CA SER A 99 -13.67 1.48 2.58
C SER A 99 -12.48 1.38 3.55
N CYS A 100 -11.30 1.95 3.18
CA CYS A 100 -10.10 1.96 4.00
C CYS A 100 -9.66 3.36 4.46
N SER A 101 -10.32 4.43 4.01
CA SER A 101 -9.96 5.81 4.34
C SER A 101 -10.62 6.36 5.62
N GLY A 102 -11.42 5.54 6.30
CA GLY A 102 -12.23 5.92 7.46
C GLY A 102 -13.70 6.14 7.14
N GLU A 103 -14.09 6.15 5.87
CA GLU A 103 -15.45 6.20 5.37
C GLU A 103 -15.75 4.96 4.53
N LEU A 104 -16.95 4.41 4.66
CA LEU A 104 -17.40 3.30 3.82
C LEU A 104 -17.73 3.80 2.42
N ASN A 105 -17.35 3.03 1.42
CA ASN A 105 -17.70 3.28 0.05
C ASN A 105 -19.21 3.12 -0.20
N ARG A 106 -19.71 3.69 -1.29
CA ARG A 106 -21.13 3.70 -1.66
C ARG A 106 -21.58 2.35 -2.20
N ASN A 107 -20.69 1.64 -2.90
CA ASN A 107 -20.94 0.36 -3.53
C ASN A 107 -20.42 -0.81 -2.68
N PHE A 108 -21.04 -2.00 -2.84
CA PHE A 108 -20.59 -3.24 -2.18
C PHE A 108 -19.32 -3.84 -2.78
N LYS A 109 -18.67 -3.17 -3.73
CA LYS A 109 -17.40 -3.62 -4.29
C LYS A 109 -16.29 -3.48 -3.24
N LEU A 110 -15.78 -4.61 -2.78
CA LEU A 110 -14.61 -4.66 -1.90
C LEU A 110 -13.34 -4.85 -2.73
N TYR A 111 -12.23 -4.36 -2.20
CA TYR A 111 -10.90 -4.55 -2.77
C TYR A 111 -10.39 -5.99 -2.53
N TYR A 112 -9.51 -6.46 -3.39
CA TYR A 112 -8.88 -7.77 -3.28
C TYR A 112 -7.44 -7.77 -3.87
N HIS A 113 -6.67 -8.83 -3.62
CA HIS A 113 -5.26 -8.93 -4.00
C HIS A 113 -4.99 -8.80 -5.51
N GLY A 114 -5.99 -9.06 -6.32
CA GLY A 114 -5.88 -8.98 -7.78
C GLY A 114 -6.54 -7.77 -8.41
N ASP A 115 -7.03 -6.82 -7.63
CA ASP A 115 -7.73 -5.64 -8.14
C ASP A 115 -6.73 -4.63 -8.71
N THR A 116 -6.70 -4.53 -10.04
CA THR A 116 -5.87 -3.57 -10.74
C THR A 116 -6.66 -2.41 -11.34
N GLU A 117 -8.00 -2.44 -11.23
CA GLU A 117 -8.86 -1.40 -11.78
C GLU A 117 -8.68 -0.09 -10.99
N ASP A 118 -8.78 -0.17 -9.67
CA ASP A 118 -8.70 1.00 -8.81
C ASP A 118 -7.33 1.69 -8.89
N ILE A 119 -6.21 0.93 -8.84
CA ILE A 119 -4.88 1.52 -9.03
C ILE A 119 -4.69 2.11 -10.43
N SER A 120 -5.34 1.53 -11.46
CA SER A 120 -5.36 2.10 -12.81
C SER A 120 -6.00 3.48 -12.82
N GLN A 121 -7.19 3.62 -12.20
CA GLN A 121 -7.88 4.91 -12.08
C GLN A 121 -7.02 5.95 -11.34
N VAL A 122 -6.34 5.55 -10.27
CA VAL A 122 -5.41 6.42 -9.54
C VAL A 122 -4.27 6.90 -10.44
N ILE A 123 -3.64 6.00 -11.19
CA ILE A 123 -2.52 6.34 -12.07
C ILE A 123 -2.98 7.21 -13.23
N ASP A 124 -4.10 6.89 -13.86
CA ASP A 124 -4.65 7.66 -14.96
C ASP A 124 -5.01 9.10 -14.50
N HIS A 125 -5.59 9.24 -13.31
CA HIS A 125 -5.86 10.53 -12.68
C HIS A 125 -4.58 11.34 -12.44
N VAL A 126 -3.55 10.73 -11.86
CA VAL A 126 -2.24 11.34 -11.63
C VAL A 126 -1.62 11.87 -12.93
N LEU A 127 -1.65 11.04 -13.99
CA LEU A 127 -1.07 11.40 -15.28
C LEU A 127 -1.84 12.51 -16.00
N ALA A 128 -3.14 12.63 -15.74
CA ALA A 128 -3.97 13.72 -16.27
C ALA A 128 -3.72 15.05 -15.54
N GLN A 129 -3.37 15.02 -14.26
CA GLN A 129 -3.18 16.24 -13.46
C GLN A 129 -1.81 16.90 -13.63
N LYS A 130 -0.72 16.10 -13.69
CA LYS A 130 0.64 16.62 -13.66
C LYS A 130 1.59 15.76 -14.49
N ASN A 131 2.43 16.42 -15.25
CA ASN A 131 3.45 15.76 -16.07
C ASN A 131 4.66 15.36 -15.21
N TYR A 132 4.56 14.20 -14.55
CA TYR A 132 5.66 13.62 -13.79
C TYR A 132 6.74 13.06 -14.72
N LYS A 133 8.00 13.30 -14.37
CA LYS A 133 9.16 12.72 -15.07
C LYS A 133 9.39 11.27 -14.65
N ARG A 134 9.11 10.98 -13.39
CA ARG A 134 9.37 9.66 -12.81
C ARG A 134 8.32 9.33 -11.76
N ILE A 135 7.74 8.14 -11.89
CA ILE A 135 6.79 7.58 -10.91
C ILE A 135 7.36 6.26 -10.41
N VAL A 136 7.38 6.08 -9.09
CA VAL A 136 7.72 4.82 -8.43
C VAL A 136 6.48 4.28 -7.73
N LEU A 137 6.12 3.04 -8.02
CA LEU A 137 5.03 2.34 -7.35
C LEU A 137 5.59 1.52 -6.19
N ILE A 138 5.04 1.67 -4.99
CA ILE A 138 5.45 0.89 -3.83
C ILE A 138 4.22 0.26 -3.18
N GLY A 139 4.22 -1.08 -3.09
CA GLY A 139 3.14 -1.83 -2.48
C GLY A 139 3.60 -2.67 -1.29
N PHE A 140 2.74 -2.75 -0.27
CA PHE A 140 2.97 -3.55 0.93
C PHE A 140 1.95 -4.69 1.00
N SER A 141 2.40 -5.93 1.19
CA SER A 141 1.54 -7.11 1.32
C SER A 141 0.54 -7.20 0.15
N MET A 142 -0.76 -7.09 0.40
CA MET A 142 -1.80 -7.01 -0.62
C MET A 142 -1.53 -5.88 -1.63
N GLY A 143 -1.14 -4.69 -1.18
CA GLY A 143 -0.75 -3.59 -2.07
C GLY A 143 0.42 -3.94 -2.97
N GLY A 144 1.32 -4.83 -2.50
CA GLY A 144 2.39 -5.41 -3.32
C GLY A 144 1.84 -6.29 -4.44
N ASN A 145 0.82 -7.13 -4.17
CA ASN A 145 0.15 -7.92 -5.21
C ASN A 145 -0.49 -7.02 -6.27
N ILE A 146 -1.26 -6.01 -5.82
CA ILE A 146 -1.91 -5.04 -6.71
C ILE A 146 -0.87 -4.37 -7.61
N THR A 147 0.22 -3.87 -7.01
CA THR A 147 1.31 -3.21 -7.74
C THR A 147 1.96 -4.13 -8.76
N LEU A 148 2.37 -5.35 -8.37
CA LEU A 148 3.03 -6.29 -9.26
C LEU A 148 2.09 -6.78 -10.37
N LYS A 149 0.83 -7.04 -10.05
CA LYS A 149 -0.16 -7.46 -11.04
C LYS A 149 -0.45 -6.33 -12.04
N TYR A 150 -0.60 -5.09 -11.58
CA TYR A 150 -0.77 -3.93 -12.45
C TYR A 150 0.37 -3.83 -13.47
N VAL A 151 1.61 -3.84 -13.00
CA VAL A 151 2.79 -3.76 -13.88
C VAL A 151 2.87 -4.96 -14.82
N GLY A 152 2.62 -6.17 -14.31
CA GLY A 152 2.67 -7.40 -15.10
C GLY A 152 1.61 -7.46 -16.19
N THR A 153 0.37 -7.02 -15.89
CA THR A 153 -0.72 -7.01 -16.88
C THR A 153 -0.57 -5.90 -17.91
N ARG A 154 -0.05 -4.74 -17.52
CA ARG A 154 0.24 -3.65 -18.47
C ARG A 154 1.40 -3.97 -19.39
N GLY A 155 2.42 -4.65 -18.93
CA GLY A 155 3.57 -5.04 -19.73
C GLY A 155 4.15 -3.87 -20.53
N LYS A 156 4.13 -3.96 -21.87
CA LYS A 156 4.61 -2.90 -22.76
C LYS A 156 3.71 -1.66 -22.82
N ALA A 157 2.48 -1.75 -22.34
CA ALA A 157 1.53 -0.64 -22.26
C ALA A 157 1.60 0.10 -20.91
N LEU A 158 2.63 -0.18 -20.11
CA LEU A 158 2.88 0.55 -18.87
C LEU A 158 3.19 2.02 -19.21
N PRO A 159 2.55 3.01 -18.54
CA PRO A 159 2.85 4.42 -18.76
C PRO A 159 4.35 4.73 -18.61
N GLU A 160 4.91 5.48 -19.56
CA GLU A 160 6.35 5.77 -19.67
C GLU A 160 6.97 6.35 -18.38
N PRO A 161 6.31 7.25 -17.61
CA PRO A 161 6.88 7.76 -16.38
C PRO A 161 7.06 6.73 -15.26
N ILE A 162 6.38 5.57 -15.32
CA ILE A 162 6.52 4.53 -14.30
C ILE A 162 7.84 3.80 -14.48
N SER A 163 8.82 4.19 -13.67
CA SER A 163 10.20 3.72 -13.78
C SER A 163 10.50 2.48 -12.93
N HIS A 164 9.85 2.34 -11.78
CA HIS A 164 10.09 1.26 -10.83
C HIS A 164 8.81 0.81 -10.14
N ALA A 165 8.76 -0.49 -9.81
CA ALA A 165 7.77 -1.07 -8.93
C ALA A 165 8.49 -1.87 -7.82
N ILE A 166 8.16 -1.58 -6.57
CA ILE A 166 8.76 -2.19 -5.39
C ILE A 166 7.65 -2.82 -4.55
N ALA A 167 7.82 -4.09 -4.21
CA ALA A 167 6.84 -4.81 -3.40
C ALA A 167 7.49 -5.36 -2.14
N PHE A 168 6.88 -5.05 -0.99
CA PHE A 168 7.34 -5.51 0.32
C PHE A 168 6.41 -6.60 0.85
N SER A 169 6.99 -7.74 1.25
CA SER A 169 6.28 -8.85 1.92
C SER A 169 5.02 -9.28 1.18
N THR A 170 5.10 -9.35 -0.14
CA THR A 170 3.98 -9.70 -1.00
C THR A 170 3.68 -11.20 -0.92
N PRO A 171 2.43 -11.60 -0.63
CA PRO A 171 2.04 -13.01 -0.63
C PRO A 171 1.94 -13.53 -2.07
N CYS A 172 2.93 -14.28 -2.52
CA CYS A 172 2.97 -14.84 -3.88
C CYS A 172 2.13 -16.13 -4.01
N ASP A 173 1.95 -16.87 -2.93
CA ASP A 173 1.03 -18.02 -2.83
C ASP A 173 -0.07 -17.66 -1.81
N LEU A 174 -1.21 -17.20 -2.31
CA LEU A 174 -2.33 -16.76 -1.48
C LEU A 174 -2.94 -17.90 -0.68
N LYS A 175 -2.98 -19.13 -1.24
CA LYS A 175 -3.52 -20.30 -0.55
C LYS A 175 -2.66 -20.65 0.66
N ALA A 176 -1.36 -20.82 0.45
CA ALA A 176 -0.43 -21.12 1.54
C ALA A 176 -0.43 -20.00 2.61
N CYS A 177 -0.51 -18.74 2.21
CA CYS A 177 -0.60 -17.62 3.15
C CYS A 177 -1.89 -17.68 3.98
N THR A 178 -3.02 -18.01 3.37
CA THR A 178 -4.32 -18.15 4.08
C THR A 178 -4.25 -19.28 5.09
N GLU A 179 -3.76 -20.44 4.72
CA GLU A 179 -3.57 -21.60 5.62
C GLU A 179 -2.70 -21.25 6.84
N VAL A 180 -1.63 -20.47 6.62
CA VAL A 180 -0.77 -20.01 7.73
C VAL A 180 -1.52 -19.02 8.63
N VAL A 181 -2.25 -18.05 8.07
CA VAL A 181 -3.01 -17.06 8.85
C VAL A 181 -4.13 -17.73 9.67
N GLU A 182 -4.81 -18.75 9.11
CA GLU A 182 -5.87 -19.51 9.79
C GLU A 182 -5.36 -20.47 10.86
N SER A 183 -4.05 -20.75 10.87
CA SER A 183 -3.47 -21.64 11.87
C SER A 183 -3.67 -21.15 13.31
N ASN A 184 -3.75 -22.08 14.26
CA ASN A 184 -3.94 -21.74 15.68
C ASN A 184 -2.88 -20.78 16.23
N LYS A 185 -1.66 -20.83 15.72
CA LYS A 185 -0.55 -19.94 16.10
C LYS A 185 -0.81 -18.48 15.70
N ASN A 186 -1.60 -18.26 14.66
CA ASN A 186 -1.88 -16.96 14.07
C ASN A 186 -3.32 -16.49 14.30
N ARG A 187 -4.10 -17.19 15.16
CA ARG A 187 -5.51 -16.90 15.42
C ARG A 187 -5.80 -15.45 15.79
N PHE A 188 -4.86 -14.77 16.44
CA PHE A 188 -4.98 -13.34 16.76
C PHE A 188 -5.06 -12.49 15.49
N TYR A 189 -4.19 -12.73 14.53
CA TYR A 189 -4.18 -12.00 13.24
C TYR A 189 -5.40 -12.35 12.40
N HIS A 190 -5.76 -13.64 12.35
CA HIS A 190 -6.97 -14.10 11.66
C HIS A 190 -8.21 -13.38 12.17
N ASN A 191 -8.43 -13.36 13.47
CA ASN A 191 -9.58 -12.69 14.09
C ASN A 191 -9.56 -11.18 13.85
N TYR A 192 -8.40 -10.55 13.90
CA TYR A 192 -8.24 -9.13 13.61
C TYR A 192 -8.71 -8.79 12.17
N PHE A 193 -8.20 -9.48 11.17
CA PHE A 193 -8.60 -9.26 9.78
C PHE A 193 -10.07 -9.59 9.54
N LEU A 194 -10.53 -10.74 10.04
CA LEU A 194 -11.91 -11.18 9.85
C LEU A 194 -12.92 -10.22 10.46
N ASN A 195 -12.66 -9.69 11.66
CA ASN A 195 -13.57 -8.75 12.31
C ASN A 195 -13.64 -7.41 11.55
N ASN A 196 -12.52 -6.91 11.07
CA ASN A 196 -12.49 -5.67 10.28
C ASN A 196 -13.21 -5.84 8.94
N LEU A 197 -12.99 -6.95 8.24
CA LEU A 197 -13.69 -7.24 6.99
C LEU A 197 -15.20 -7.41 7.19
N LYS A 198 -15.62 -8.13 8.24
CA LYS A 198 -17.05 -8.29 8.56
C LYS A 198 -17.74 -6.95 8.87
N ALA A 199 -17.04 -6.01 9.49
CA ALA A 199 -17.60 -4.69 9.78
C ALA A 199 -17.91 -3.88 8.51
N LYS A 200 -17.24 -4.17 7.41
CA LYS A 200 -17.46 -3.49 6.10
C LYS A 200 -18.60 -4.12 5.27
N ILE A 201 -19.04 -5.32 5.62
CA ILE A 201 -20.09 -6.05 4.88
C ILE A 201 -21.48 -5.82 5.54
N ARG A 202 -21.52 -5.27 6.74
CA ARG A 202 -22.75 -4.97 7.50
C ARG A 202 -23.26 -3.57 7.19
#